data_fee32149d15924967e515e7f830bb857
#
_entry.id   fee32149d15924967e515e7f830bb857
#
_cell.length_a   1.000
_cell.length_b   1.000
_cell.length_c   1.000
_cell.angle_alpha   90.00
_cell.angle_beta   90.00
_cell.angle_gamma   90.00
#
_symmetry.space_group_name_H-M   'P 1'
#
loop_
_entity.id
_entity.type
_entity.pdbx_description
1 polymer ?
#
loop_
_entity_poly.entity_id
_entity_poly.type
_entity_poly.pdbx_seq_one_letter_code
_entity_poly.pdbx_strand_id
1 'polypeptide(L)'
;PEASYTLEEYFRKNFDPGIMALFTGELGFSEEEIEGEFRFWQDWVRTRIPVAYPGIREILQRHKEAGGRIAVVSHSMRENIERDYRENDLPEPDVIFGWEQPPEQRKPNTWPLEQIMERFGLEPQELLVVDDLKPGYDMARAAGVPFAAAGWANDIPEIEQFMRKNCDHYCKQVSDLARLLEAGDLPSACRRLMVCACEDVGLAYPQIIPIVKAAVDIA
;
A
#
# COMPACT_ATOMS: atom_id res chain seq x y z
N PRO A 1 -16.83 -21.51 13.27
CA PRO A 1 -15.75 -21.52 14.24
C PRO A 1 -15.33 -20.08 14.49
N GLU A 2 -15.32 -19.64 15.77
CA GLU A 2 -14.80 -18.33 16.15
C GLU A 2 -13.28 -18.33 15.93
N ALA A 3 -12.82 -17.69 14.86
CA ALA A 3 -11.40 -17.39 14.68
C ALA A 3 -11.15 -15.98 15.19
N SER A 4 -10.29 -15.82 16.18
CA SER A 4 -9.81 -14.52 16.62
C SER A 4 -8.33 -14.40 16.31
N TYR A 5 -7.93 -13.32 15.64
CA TYR A 5 -6.53 -13.04 15.32
C TYR A 5 -6.05 -11.84 16.12
N THR A 6 -4.81 -11.89 16.56
CA THR A 6 -4.10 -10.68 16.94
C THR A 6 -3.81 -9.84 15.69
N LEU A 7 -3.56 -8.53 15.86
CA LEU A 7 -3.17 -7.67 14.74
C LEU A 7 -1.93 -8.21 14.01
N GLU A 8 -0.97 -8.73 14.76
CA GLU A 8 0.26 -9.31 14.22
C GLU A 8 -0.01 -10.57 13.38
N GLU A 9 -0.89 -11.48 13.85
CA GLU A 9 -1.30 -12.66 13.07
C GLU A 9 -2.05 -12.27 11.80
N TYR A 10 -2.93 -11.26 11.89
CA TYR A 10 -3.65 -10.74 10.73
C TYR A 10 -2.67 -10.17 9.68
N PHE A 11 -1.70 -9.35 10.09
CA PHE A 11 -0.70 -8.80 9.18
C PHE A 11 0.16 -9.89 8.53
N ARG A 12 0.59 -10.92 9.28
CA ARG A 12 1.31 -12.06 8.69
C ARG A 12 0.50 -12.74 7.59
N LYS A 13 -0.78 -12.99 7.85
CA LYS A 13 -1.68 -13.65 6.88
C LYS A 13 -2.02 -12.75 5.70
N ASN A 14 -2.17 -11.46 5.92
CA ASN A 14 -2.38 -10.49 4.85
C ASN A 14 -1.13 -10.31 3.98
N PHE A 15 0.05 -10.41 4.59
CA PHE A 15 1.32 -10.36 3.86
C PHE A 15 1.50 -11.58 2.96
N ASP A 16 1.37 -12.79 3.50
CA ASP A 16 1.48 -14.05 2.78
C ASP A 16 0.64 -15.14 3.49
N PRO A 17 -0.31 -15.80 2.83
CA PRO A 17 -0.62 -15.82 1.38
C PRO A 17 -1.54 -14.70 0.88
N GLY A 18 -1.95 -13.75 1.71
CA GLY A 18 -2.80 -12.62 1.37
C GLY A 18 -4.24 -12.76 1.86
N ILE A 19 -4.95 -11.64 1.92
CA ILE A 19 -6.28 -11.53 2.54
C ILE A 19 -7.32 -12.46 1.89
N MET A 20 -7.30 -12.60 0.58
CA MET A 20 -8.25 -13.46 -0.12
C MET A 20 -8.03 -14.95 0.22
N ALA A 21 -6.79 -15.38 0.36
CA ALA A 21 -6.47 -16.74 0.77
C ALA A 21 -6.84 -16.99 2.25
N LEU A 22 -6.75 -15.98 3.11
CA LEU A 22 -7.27 -16.05 4.47
C LEU A 22 -8.79 -16.25 4.45
N PHE A 23 -9.55 -15.45 3.70
CA PHE A 23 -11.00 -15.53 3.67
C PHE A 23 -11.50 -16.84 3.07
N THR A 24 -11.05 -17.19 1.87
CA THR A 24 -11.54 -18.37 1.14
C THR A 24 -10.95 -19.69 1.66
N GLY A 25 -9.67 -19.69 2.07
CA GLY A 25 -8.95 -20.87 2.48
C GLY A 25 -9.13 -21.20 3.96
N GLU A 26 -8.69 -20.32 4.84
CA GLU A 26 -8.64 -20.61 6.29
C GLU A 26 -9.99 -20.38 6.97
N LEU A 27 -10.70 -19.27 6.63
CA LEU A 27 -12.00 -18.95 7.22
C LEU A 27 -13.15 -19.65 6.48
N GLY A 28 -12.94 -20.06 5.24
CA GLY A 28 -13.95 -20.76 4.44
C GLY A 28 -15.15 -19.89 4.08
N PHE A 29 -14.95 -18.57 3.94
CA PHE A 29 -16.02 -17.63 3.59
C PHE A 29 -16.57 -17.91 2.19
N SER A 30 -17.89 -17.86 2.07
CA SER A 30 -18.59 -17.82 0.79
C SER A 30 -18.39 -16.47 0.10
N GLU A 31 -18.73 -16.38 -1.19
CA GLU A 31 -18.70 -15.12 -1.93
C GLU A 31 -19.57 -14.04 -1.25
N GLU A 32 -20.75 -14.42 -0.75
CA GLU A 32 -21.67 -13.51 -0.06
C GLU A 32 -21.08 -12.97 1.26
N GLU A 33 -20.37 -13.81 2.00
CA GLU A 33 -19.69 -13.42 3.25
C GLU A 33 -18.51 -12.48 2.97
N ILE A 34 -17.75 -12.74 1.90
CA ILE A 34 -16.66 -11.85 1.46
C ILE A 34 -17.22 -10.49 1.02
N GLU A 35 -18.32 -10.46 0.28
CA GLU A 35 -19.00 -9.21 -0.08
C GLU A 35 -19.54 -8.46 1.16
N GLY A 36 -20.05 -9.20 2.15
CA GLY A 36 -20.51 -8.66 3.43
C GLY A 36 -19.37 -8.01 4.20
N GLU A 37 -18.23 -8.70 4.30
CA GLU A 37 -17.01 -8.18 4.94
C GLU A 37 -16.50 -6.93 4.22
N PHE A 38 -16.46 -6.94 2.90
CA PHE A 38 -16.06 -5.80 2.10
C PHE A 38 -16.96 -4.58 2.32
N ARG A 39 -18.29 -4.76 2.34
CA ARG A 39 -19.22 -3.67 2.65
C ARG A 39 -19.02 -3.11 4.07
N PHE A 40 -18.82 -4.00 5.05
CA PHE A 40 -18.53 -3.60 6.43
C PHE A 40 -17.23 -2.77 6.50
N TRP A 41 -16.16 -3.21 5.83
CA TRP A 41 -14.90 -2.48 5.73
C TRP A 41 -15.10 -1.09 5.12
N GLN A 42 -15.81 -0.99 3.99
CA GLN A 42 -16.10 0.28 3.33
C GLN A 42 -16.84 1.25 4.25
N ASP A 43 -17.87 0.78 4.97
CA ASP A 43 -18.62 1.61 5.92
C ASP A 43 -17.74 2.06 7.10
N TRP A 44 -16.85 1.20 7.55
CA TRP A 44 -15.93 1.51 8.63
C TRP A 44 -14.91 2.57 8.25
N VAL A 45 -14.23 2.42 7.11
CA VAL A 45 -13.20 3.39 6.65
C VAL A 45 -13.81 4.73 6.26
N ARG A 46 -15.08 4.74 5.78
CA ARG A 46 -15.76 5.98 5.42
C ARG A 46 -15.87 6.97 6.58
N THR A 47 -15.98 6.48 7.79
CA THR A 47 -16.15 7.29 9.00
C THR A 47 -14.86 7.55 9.77
N ARG A 48 -13.73 7.02 9.28
CA ARG A 48 -12.43 7.11 9.96
C ARG A 48 -11.36 7.59 8.99
N ILE A 49 -10.74 8.69 9.36
CA ILE A 49 -9.67 9.29 8.59
C ILE A 49 -8.36 8.84 9.24
N PRO A 50 -7.48 8.12 8.53
CA PRO A 50 -6.18 7.76 9.04
C PRO A 50 -5.29 9.01 9.16
N VAL A 51 -4.27 8.94 9.99
CA VAL A 51 -3.31 10.04 10.19
C VAL A 51 -2.04 9.72 9.39
N ALA A 52 -1.55 10.71 8.64
CA ALA A 52 -0.28 10.57 7.93
C ALA A 52 0.89 10.31 8.88
N TYR A 53 1.77 9.40 8.52
CA TYR A 53 3.01 9.20 9.26
C TYR A 53 3.85 10.49 9.30
N PRO A 54 4.45 10.82 10.45
CA PRO A 54 5.27 12.02 10.55
C PRO A 54 6.37 12.08 9.49
N GLY A 55 6.45 13.19 8.76
CA GLY A 55 7.44 13.42 7.70
C GLY A 55 6.99 13.04 6.28
N ILE A 56 5.91 12.27 6.12
CA ILE A 56 5.42 11.88 4.78
C ILE A 56 4.96 13.11 3.97
N ARG A 57 4.23 14.04 4.59
CA ARG A 57 3.78 15.26 3.90
C ARG A 57 4.95 16.02 3.29
N GLU A 58 5.98 16.28 4.08
CA GLU A 58 7.17 17.02 3.66
C GLU A 58 7.93 16.31 2.54
N ILE A 59 7.99 15.00 2.57
CA ILE A 59 8.62 14.18 1.52
C ILE A 59 7.84 14.34 0.21
N LEU A 60 6.52 14.13 0.25
CA LEU A 60 5.67 14.21 -0.93
C LEU A 60 5.66 15.62 -1.52
N GLN A 61 5.59 16.66 -0.67
CA GLN A 61 5.65 18.06 -1.13
C GLN A 61 6.96 18.36 -1.83
N ARG A 62 8.10 18.04 -1.22
CA ARG A 62 9.44 18.25 -1.82
C ARG A 62 9.58 17.48 -3.14
N HIS A 63 9.05 16.26 -3.21
CA HIS A 63 9.07 15.48 -4.43
C HIS A 63 8.29 16.16 -5.56
N LYS A 64 7.09 16.66 -5.28
CA LYS A 64 6.28 17.43 -6.26
C LYS A 64 6.96 18.74 -6.66
N GLU A 65 7.51 19.49 -5.72
CA GLU A 65 8.25 20.75 -5.99
C GLU A 65 9.49 20.51 -6.88
N ALA A 66 10.13 19.36 -6.74
CA ALA A 66 11.22 18.93 -7.62
C ALA A 66 10.76 18.44 -9.02
N GLY A 67 9.45 18.51 -9.32
CA GLY A 67 8.87 18.07 -10.59
C GLY A 67 8.54 16.57 -10.64
N GLY A 68 8.58 15.89 -9.50
CA GLY A 68 8.20 14.48 -9.35
C GLY A 68 6.69 14.27 -9.47
N ARG A 69 6.30 13.04 -9.76
CA ARG A 69 4.92 12.58 -9.85
C ARG A 69 4.56 11.66 -8.70
N ILE A 70 3.29 11.66 -8.32
CA ILE A 70 2.76 10.76 -7.29
C ILE A 70 1.63 9.94 -7.91
N ALA A 71 1.79 8.62 -7.87
CA ALA A 71 0.75 7.68 -8.23
C ALA A 71 0.38 6.84 -7.00
N VAL A 72 -0.90 6.51 -6.85
CA VAL A 72 -1.37 5.62 -5.79
C VAL A 72 -1.97 4.37 -6.40
N VAL A 73 -1.50 3.20 -5.96
CA VAL A 73 -2.06 1.89 -6.30
C VAL A 73 -2.47 1.20 -4.99
N SER A 74 -3.75 1.11 -4.73
CA SER A 74 -4.28 0.67 -3.43
C SER A 74 -5.43 -0.33 -3.58
N HIS A 75 -5.64 -1.16 -2.54
CA HIS A 75 -6.87 -1.95 -2.38
C HIS A 75 -8.00 -1.14 -1.73
N SER A 76 -7.81 0.14 -1.45
CA SER A 76 -8.87 1.05 -1.02
C SER A 76 -9.62 1.66 -2.21
N MET A 77 -10.83 2.16 -1.97
CA MET A 77 -11.60 2.90 -3.00
C MET A 77 -10.95 4.25 -3.27
N ARG A 78 -10.94 4.68 -4.53
CA ARG A 78 -10.42 6.00 -4.95
C ARG A 78 -10.93 7.14 -4.09
N GLU A 79 -12.23 7.18 -3.80
CA GLU A 79 -12.87 8.24 -3.01
C GLU A 79 -12.32 8.35 -1.59
N ASN A 80 -11.96 7.20 -0.97
CA ASN A 80 -11.32 7.19 0.34
C ASN A 80 -9.90 7.75 0.25
N ILE A 81 -9.13 7.32 -0.75
CA ILE A 81 -7.76 7.80 -0.99
C ILE A 81 -7.76 9.32 -1.18
N GLU A 82 -8.61 9.85 -2.06
CA GLU A 82 -8.74 11.29 -2.32
C GLU A 82 -9.12 12.08 -1.06
N ARG A 83 -10.06 11.54 -0.28
CA ARG A 83 -10.44 12.13 1.02
C ARG A 83 -9.26 12.14 1.98
N ASP A 84 -8.58 11.01 2.16
CA ASP A 84 -7.53 10.84 3.15
C ASP A 84 -6.30 11.71 2.83
N TYR A 85 -5.95 11.83 1.55
CA TYR A 85 -4.93 12.77 1.08
C TYR A 85 -5.30 14.22 1.42
N ARG A 86 -6.53 14.62 1.12
CA ARG A 86 -7.03 15.98 1.41
C ARG A 86 -7.05 16.29 2.91
N GLU A 87 -7.59 15.38 3.72
CA GLU A 87 -7.73 15.60 5.17
C GLU A 87 -6.38 15.59 5.92
N ASN A 88 -5.34 15.03 5.30
CA ASN A 88 -3.97 15.06 5.82
C ASN A 88 -3.08 16.13 5.16
N ASP A 89 -3.64 17.02 4.33
CA ASP A 89 -2.91 18.03 3.55
C ASP A 89 -1.76 17.42 2.72
N LEU A 90 -1.94 16.22 2.20
CA LEU A 90 -0.98 15.60 1.29
C LEU A 90 -1.15 16.15 -0.13
N PRO A 91 -0.08 16.25 -0.92
CA PRO A 91 -0.16 16.67 -2.32
C PRO A 91 -1.08 15.72 -3.11
N GLU A 92 -1.96 16.27 -3.93
CA GLU A 92 -2.85 15.50 -4.78
C GLU A 92 -2.07 14.54 -5.69
N PRO A 93 -2.43 13.25 -5.72
CA PRO A 93 -1.82 12.28 -6.62
C PRO A 93 -2.11 12.62 -8.11
N ASP A 94 -1.13 12.40 -8.97
CA ASP A 94 -1.28 12.58 -10.42
C ASP A 94 -2.16 11.48 -11.05
N VAL A 95 -2.23 10.30 -10.41
CA VAL A 95 -3.10 9.19 -10.79
C VAL A 95 -3.36 8.28 -9.58
N ILE A 96 -4.56 7.69 -9.54
CA ILE A 96 -4.97 6.73 -8.51
C ILE A 96 -5.59 5.50 -9.21
N PHE A 97 -5.13 4.31 -8.82
CA PHE A 97 -5.72 3.02 -9.13
C PHE A 97 -6.19 2.39 -7.83
N GLY A 98 -7.49 2.36 -7.60
CA GLY A 98 -8.12 1.85 -6.38
C GLY A 98 -8.84 0.51 -6.59
N TRP A 99 -9.62 0.12 -5.60
CA TRP A 99 -10.37 -1.13 -5.61
C TRP A 99 -11.47 -1.19 -6.68
N GLU A 100 -11.89 -0.06 -7.22
CA GLU A 100 -12.87 0.01 -8.31
C GLU A 100 -12.38 -0.61 -9.62
N GLN A 101 -11.07 -0.84 -9.76
CA GLN A 101 -10.52 -1.56 -10.91
C GLN A 101 -10.96 -3.04 -10.88
N PRO A 102 -11.13 -3.69 -12.05
CA PRO A 102 -11.37 -5.14 -12.09
C PRO A 102 -10.19 -5.91 -11.46
N PRO A 103 -10.43 -7.13 -10.93
CA PRO A 103 -9.42 -7.89 -10.19
C PRO A 103 -8.08 -8.07 -10.93
N GLU A 104 -8.13 -8.29 -12.25
CA GLU A 104 -6.95 -8.46 -13.12
C GLU A 104 -6.15 -7.15 -13.32
N GLN A 105 -6.69 -6.02 -12.91
CA GLN A 105 -6.05 -4.69 -12.97
C GLN A 105 -5.60 -4.17 -11.61
N ARG A 106 -5.73 -4.99 -10.55
CA ARG A 106 -5.28 -4.64 -9.20
C ARG A 106 -3.93 -5.29 -8.90
N LYS A 107 -3.19 -4.75 -7.93
CA LYS A 107 -2.01 -5.45 -7.41
C LYS A 107 -2.40 -6.83 -6.85
N PRO A 108 -1.62 -7.90 -7.07
CA PRO A 108 -0.22 -7.88 -7.53
C PRO A 108 -0.01 -7.85 -9.05
N ASN A 109 -1.05 -7.67 -9.89
CA ASN A 109 -0.87 -7.58 -11.34
C ASN A 109 -0.10 -6.32 -11.74
N THR A 110 0.64 -6.39 -12.85
CA THR A 110 1.50 -5.31 -13.34
C THR A 110 0.75 -4.15 -13.98
N TRP A 111 -0.52 -4.36 -14.34
CA TRP A 111 -1.32 -3.43 -15.12
C TRP A 111 -1.29 -1.97 -14.60
N PRO A 112 -1.41 -1.67 -13.28
CA PRO A 112 -1.34 -0.28 -12.80
C PRO A 112 0.00 0.37 -13.12
N LEU A 113 1.12 -0.35 -12.97
CA LEU A 113 2.45 0.18 -13.28
C LEU A 113 2.64 0.39 -14.78
N GLU A 114 2.12 -0.52 -15.62
CA GLU A 114 2.12 -0.38 -17.08
C GLU A 114 1.36 0.87 -17.52
N GLN A 115 0.18 1.13 -16.93
CA GLN A 115 -0.61 2.34 -17.20
C GLN A 115 0.11 3.62 -16.74
N ILE A 116 0.81 3.58 -15.63
CA ILE A 116 1.62 4.69 -15.14
C ILE A 116 2.77 4.98 -16.11
N MET A 117 3.51 3.94 -16.51
CA MET A 117 4.61 4.06 -17.47
C MET A 117 4.14 4.62 -18.81
N GLU A 118 3.06 4.08 -19.36
CA GLU A 118 2.46 4.55 -20.61
C GLU A 118 2.00 6.02 -20.51
N ARG A 119 1.27 6.34 -19.46
CA ARG A 119 0.70 7.71 -19.26
C ARG A 119 1.75 8.79 -19.16
N PHE A 120 2.88 8.52 -18.51
CA PHE A 120 3.92 9.51 -18.24
C PHE A 120 5.16 9.36 -19.14
N GLY A 121 5.17 8.35 -20.02
CA GLY A 121 6.30 8.07 -20.90
C GLY A 121 7.55 7.67 -20.12
N LEU A 122 7.42 6.76 -19.15
CA LEU A 122 8.48 6.37 -18.23
C LEU A 122 8.89 4.91 -18.45
N GLU A 123 10.18 4.64 -18.21
CA GLU A 123 10.72 3.31 -18.15
C GLU A 123 10.62 2.74 -16.71
N PRO A 124 10.64 1.41 -16.50
CA PRO A 124 10.54 0.81 -15.17
C PRO A 124 11.53 1.39 -14.15
N GLN A 125 12.76 1.69 -14.56
CA GLN A 125 13.81 2.24 -13.71
C GLN A 125 13.60 3.71 -13.33
N GLU A 126 12.60 4.37 -13.92
CA GLU A 126 12.20 5.73 -13.56
C GLU A 126 11.11 5.79 -12.50
N LEU A 127 10.56 4.61 -12.11
CA LEU A 127 9.60 4.45 -11.04
C LEU A 127 10.26 3.94 -9.76
N LEU A 128 9.64 4.23 -8.63
CA LEU A 128 9.92 3.60 -7.34
C LEU A 128 8.60 3.22 -6.69
N VAL A 129 8.36 1.92 -6.50
CA VAL A 129 7.23 1.46 -5.69
C VAL A 129 7.63 1.50 -4.22
N VAL A 130 6.77 2.10 -3.38
CA VAL A 130 6.91 2.12 -1.92
C VAL A 130 5.70 1.42 -1.32
N ASP A 131 5.89 0.26 -0.68
CA ASP A 131 4.80 -0.52 -0.09
C ASP A 131 5.31 -1.30 1.13
N ASP A 132 4.42 -1.68 2.04
CA ASP A 132 4.70 -2.50 3.22
C ASP A 132 4.28 -3.95 3.07
N LEU A 133 3.52 -4.29 2.02
CA LEU A 133 2.95 -5.61 1.79
C LEU A 133 3.49 -6.32 0.54
N LYS A 134 3.43 -7.65 0.58
CA LYS A 134 3.89 -8.53 -0.50
C LYS A 134 3.19 -8.29 -1.85
N PRO A 135 1.88 -8.00 -1.95
CA PRO A 135 1.26 -7.73 -3.26
C PRO A 135 1.89 -6.56 -4.01
N GLY A 136 2.31 -5.49 -3.33
CA GLY A 136 3.04 -4.38 -3.94
C GLY A 136 4.44 -4.77 -4.37
N TYR A 137 5.15 -5.55 -3.55
CA TYR A 137 6.44 -6.12 -3.90
C TYR A 137 6.35 -7.02 -5.15
N ASP A 138 5.39 -7.96 -5.17
CA ASP A 138 5.21 -8.89 -6.30
C ASP A 138 4.89 -8.12 -7.60
N MET A 139 4.03 -7.10 -7.53
CA MET A 139 3.71 -6.21 -8.66
C MET A 139 4.97 -5.50 -9.19
N ALA A 140 5.76 -4.89 -8.31
CA ALA A 140 6.98 -4.18 -8.67
C ALA A 140 8.01 -5.12 -9.32
N ARG A 141 8.24 -6.28 -8.70
CA ARG A 141 9.18 -7.30 -9.23
C ARG A 141 8.76 -7.82 -10.60
N ALA A 142 7.48 -8.12 -10.80
CA ALA A 142 6.96 -8.58 -12.08
C ALA A 142 7.07 -7.52 -13.18
N ALA A 143 6.91 -6.24 -12.84
CA ALA A 143 7.05 -5.12 -13.77
C ALA A 143 8.51 -4.64 -13.97
N GLY A 144 9.50 -5.19 -13.24
CA GLY A 144 10.88 -4.76 -13.28
C GLY A 144 11.12 -3.36 -12.68
N VAL A 145 10.24 -2.91 -11.80
CA VAL A 145 10.29 -1.61 -11.14
C VAL A 145 11.03 -1.72 -9.80
N PRO A 146 11.95 -0.80 -9.46
CA PRO A 146 12.58 -0.74 -8.15
C PRO A 146 11.56 -0.64 -7.01
N PHE A 147 11.86 -1.33 -5.88
CA PHE A 147 10.98 -1.41 -4.73
C PHE A 147 11.67 -0.96 -3.43
N ALA A 148 11.03 -0.06 -2.70
CA ALA A 148 11.42 0.34 -1.35
C ALA A 148 10.36 -0.14 -0.34
N ALA A 149 10.77 -1.02 0.58
CA ALA A 149 9.89 -1.51 1.63
C ALA A 149 9.66 -0.43 2.70
N ALA A 150 8.39 -0.15 3.01
CA ALA A 150 7.95 0.78 4.06
C ALA A 150 7.96 0.09 5.43
N GLY A 151 9.16 -0.23 5.95
CA GLY A 151 9.36 -0.95 7.20
C GLY A 151 8.95 -0.18 8.47
N TRP A 152 8.44 1.05 8.33
CA TRP A 152 7.83 1.79 9.43
C TRP A 152 6.36 1.44 9.67
N ALA A 153 5.70 0.74 8.73
CA ALA A 153 4.28 0.42 8.80
C ALA A 153 3.96 -0.71 9.79
N ASN A 154 4.90 -1.61 10.03
CA ASN A 154 4.76 -2.69 11.00
C ASN A 154 6.11 -3.11 11.60
N ASP A 155 6.07 -3.80 12.76
CA ASP A 155 7.25 -4.33 13.48
C ASP A 155 7.23 -5.88 13.52
N ILE A 156 6.83 -6.54 12.43
CA ILE A 156 6.73 -7.98 12.35
C ILE A 156 8.05 -8.56 11.81
N PRO A 157 8.79 -9.37 12.63
CA PRO A 157 10.13 -9.82 12.29
C PRO A 157 10.23 -10.61 10.98
N GLU A 158 9.24 -11.44 10.68
CA GLU A 158 9.22 -12.27 9.47
C GLU A 158 9.04 -11.40 8.21
N ILE A 159 8.19 -10.37 8.29
CA ILE A 159 7.99 -9.39 7.20
C ILE A 159 9.28 -8.57 7.01
N GLU A 160 9.86 -8.06 8.10
CA GLU A 160 11.14 -7.35 8.04
C GLU A 160 12.25 -8.21 7.41
N GLN A 161 12.37 -9.47 7.82
CA GLN A 161 13.36 -10.39 7.27
C GLN A 161 13.16 -10.63 5.78
N PHE A 162 11.90 -10.85 5.36
CA PHE A 162 11.57 -11.01 3.94
C PHE A 162 11.94 -9.76 3.14
N MET A 163 11.51 -8.58 3.59
CA MET A 163 11.72 -7.31 2.90
C MET A 163 13.22 -6.96 2.80
N ARG A 164 13.97 -7.09 3.89
CA ARG A 164 15.43 -6.86 3.88
C ARG A 164 16.19 -7.77 2.92
N LYS A 165 15.71 -9.00 2.74
CA LYS A 165 16.35 -9.99 1.87
C LYS A 165 16.04 -9.77 0.39
N ASN A 166 14.84 -9.29 0.08
CA ASN A 166 14.30 -9.37 -1.28
C ASN A 166 14.10 -8.00 -1.97
N CYS A 167 13.97 -6.92 -1.20
CA CYS A 167 13.73 -5.58 -1.75
C CYS A 167 15.01 -4.85 -2.11
N ASP A 168 14.93 -3.90 -3.04
CA ASP A 168 16.06 -3.07 -3.43
C ASP A 168 16.47 -2.13 -2.28
N HIS A 169 15.46 -1.61 -1.55
CA HIS A 169 15.64 -0.73 -0.41
C HIS A 169 14.73 -1.15 0.74
N TYR A 170 15.21 -1.05 1.98
CA TYR A 170 14.41 -1.23 3.18
C TYR A 170 14.48 0.04 4.05
N CYS A 171 13.36 0.72 4.17
CA CYS A 171 13.24 1.95 4.95
C CYS A 171 12.59 1.62 6.31
N LYS A 172 13.39 1.52 7.37
CA LYS A 172 12.87 1.25 8.73
C LYS A 172 12.07 2.43 9.29
N GLN A 173 12.41 3.64 8.85
CA GLN A 173 11.77 4.89 9.25
C GLN A 173 11.44 5.74 8.02
N VAL A 174 10.45 6.61 8.14
CA VAL A 174 10.08 7.57 7.08
C VAL A 174 11.28 8.43 6.65
N SER A 175 12.16 8.78 7.58
CA SER A 175 13.40 9.51 7.27
C SER A 175 14.39 8.73 6.38
N ASP A 176 14.30 7.41 6.32
CA ASP A 176 15.12 6.60 5.41
C ASP A 176 14.66 6.80 3.97
N LEU A 177 13.33 6.87 3.74
CA LEU A 177 12.77 7.21 2.44
C LEU A 177 13.20 8.63 2.00
N ALA A 178 13.17 9.61 2.91
CA ALA A 178 13.65 10.95 2.61
C ALA A 178 15.10 10.93 2.13
N ARG A 179 15.98 10.23 2.86
CA ARG A 179 17.40 10.08 2.49
C ARG A 179 17.58 9.37 1.15
N LEU A 180 16.82 8.32 0.90
CA LEU A 180 16.84 7.58 -0.37
C LEU A 180 16.52 8.49 -1.55
N LEU A 181 15.49 9.34 -1.43
CA LEU A 181 15.09 10.26 -2.49
C LEU A 181 16.08 11.43 -2.67
N GLU A 182 16.79 11.84 -1.61
CA GLU A 182 17.75 12.97 -1.62
C GLU A 182 19.18 12.54 -2.02
N ALA A 183 19.63 11.36 -1.63
CA ALA A 183 21.03 10.94 -1.70
C ALA A 183 21.58 10.69 -3.10
N GLY A 184 20.76 10.68 -4.13
CA GLY A 184 21.23 10.39 -5.48
C GLY A 184 21.55 8.91 -5.74
N ASP A 185 21.31 8.03 -4.78
CA ASP A 185 21.51 6.60 -4.88
C ASP A 185 20.49 5.92 -5.79
N LEU A 186 19.32 6.57 -5.96
CA LEU A 186 18.41 6.22 -7.04
C LEU A 186 18.95 6.80 -8.35
N PRO A 187 18.92 6.06 -9.46
CA PRO A 187 19.16 6.63 -10.77
C PRO A 187 18.39 7.94 -10.88
N SER A 188 18.99 8.99 -11.43
CA SER A 188 18.35 10.31 -11.55
C SER A 188 16.98 10.26 -12.26
N ALA A 189 16.71 9.15 -12.91
CA ALA A 189 15.45 8.75 -13.50
C ALA A 189 14.39 8.37 -12.45
N CYS A 190 14.68 7.56 -11.43
CA CYS A 190 13.73 7.15 -10.37
C CYS A 190 13.18 8.33 -9.54
N ARG A 191 13.76 9.51 -9.67
CA ARG A 191 13.26 10.73 -9.01
C ARG A 191 12.03 11.34 -9.68
N ARG A 192 11.62 10.83 -10.85
CA ARG A 192 10.52 11.42 -11.62
C ARG A 192 9.15 10.91 -11.20
N LEU A 193 9.07 9.67 -10.66
CA LEU A 193 7.80 9.13 -10.18
C LEU A 193 8.02 8.29 -8.93
N MET A 194 7.31 8.63 -7.85
CA MET A 194 7.16 7.81 -6.68
C MET A 194 5.75 7.23 -6.68
N VAL A 195 5.64 5.90 -6.65
CA VAL A 195 4.36 5.20 -6.52
C VAL A 195 4.22 4.79 -5.05
N CYS A 196 3.32 5.44 -4.32
CA CYS A 196 2.85 4.92 -3.05
C CYS A 196 1.84 3.82 -3.36
N ALA A 197 2.24 2.57 -3.25
CA ALA A 197 1.41 1.44 -3.61
C ALA A 197 0.37 1.07 -2.53
N CYS A 198 0.45 1.68 -1.35
CA CYS A 198 -0.49 1.44 -0.27
C CYS A 198 -0.86 2.73 0.47
N GLU A 199 -2.13 2.89 0.83
CA GLU A 199 -2.58 3.93 1.76
C GLU A 199 -1.78 3.88 3.07
N ASP A 200 -1.51 2.65 3.53
CA ASP A 200 -0.85 2.39 4.81
C ASP A 200 0.61 2.88 4.84
N VAL A 201 1.25 3.09 3.70
CA VAL A 201 2.62 3.64 3.62
C VAL A 201 2.68 5.09 4.10
N GLY A 202 1.67 5.88 3.74
CA GLY A 202 1.56 7.29 4.16
C GLY A 202 0.67 7.50 5.37
N LEU A 203 -0.23 6.55 5.68
CA LEU A 203 -1.34 6.71 6.60
C LEU A 203 -1.40 5.55 7.61
N ALA A 204 -1.56 5.88 8.89
CA ALA A 204 -1.68 4.92 9.97
C ALA A 204 -3.14 4.76 10.40
N TYR A 205 -3.64 3.52 10.39
CA TYR A 205 -4.94 3.15 10.96
C TYR A 205 -4.75 2.58 12.38
N PRO A 206 -4.91 3.37 13.43
CA PRO A 206 -4.61 2.93 14.79
C PRO A 206 -5.58 1.88 15.37
N GLN A 207 -6.59 1.41 14.61
CA GLN A 207 -7.68 0.58 15.14
C GLN A 207 -8.17 -0.52 14.18
N ILE A 208 -7.28 -1.24 13.50
CA ILE A 208 -7.65 -2.38 12.64
C ILE A 208 -8.17 -3.57 13.46
N ILE A 209 -7.68 -3.76 14.71
CA ILE A 209 -8.04 -4.87 15.58
C ILE A 209 -9.56 -5.06 15.78
N PRO A 210 -10.38 -4.02 16.00
CA PRO A 210 -11.82 -4.18 16.17
C PRO A 210 -12.56 -4.69 14.94
N ILE A 211 -11.99 -4.50 13.73
CA ILE A 211 -12.66 -4.84 12.47
C ILE A 211 -12.63 -6.32 12.20
N VAL A 212 -11.44 -6.93 12.33
CA VAL A 212 -11.28 -8.39 12.16
C VAL A 212 -12.14 -9.11 13.18
N LYS A 213 -12.18 -8.61 14.42
CA LYS A 213 -13.02 -9.16 15.48
C LYS A 213 -14.51 -8.98 15.19
N ALA A 214 -14.95 -7.83 14.69
CA ALA A 214 -16.34 -7.59 14.35
C ALA A 214 -16.82 -8.36 13.12
N ALA A 215 -15.97 -8.55 12.11
CA ALA A 215 -16.28 -9.38 10.94
C ALA A 215 -16.44 -10.87 11.32
N VAL A 216 -15.66 -11.34 12.29
CA VAL A 216 -15.74 -12.71 12.82
C VAL A 216 -16.95 -12.89 13.76
N ASP A 217 -17.35 -11.86 14.50
CA ASP A 217 -18.51 -11.90 15.40
C ASP A 217 -19.88 -11.82 14.66
N ILE A 218 -19.86 -11.49 13.35
CA ILE A 218 -21.07 -11.40 12.50
C ILE A 218 -21.28 -12.68 11.68
N ALA A 219 -20.28 -13.52 11.51
CA ALA A 219 -20.33 -14.81 10.82
C ALA A 219 -20.62 -15.96 11.82
#